data_b485f0439ad314e8d2a86ccdbac106d9
#
_entry.id   b485f0439ad314e8d2a86ccdbac106d9
#
_cell.length_a   1.000
_cell.length_b   1.000
_cell.length_c   1.000
_cell.angle_alpha   90.00
_cell.angle_beta   90.00
_cell.angle_gamma   90.00
#
_symmetry.space_group_name_H-M   'P 1'
#
loop_
_entity.id
_entity.type
_entity.pdbx_description
1 polymer ?
#
loop_
_entity_poly.entity_id
_entity_poly.type
_entity_poly.pdbx_seq_one_letter_code
_entity_poly.pdbx_strand_id
1 'polypeptide(L)'
;MNNNNIILIGMPGSGKSTLGVLLAKYSGYSFVDLDLIITKKTGKKLQKILDQDGYDAFLKIENQVGKELDCEKTVVATGGSMVLSAEGMEHLKKIGTVVYINVPVSYTHLTLPTKA
;
A
#
# COMPACT_ATOMS: atom_id res chain seq x y z
N MET A 1 -16.43 8.68 -6.29
CA MET A 1 -16.14 9.93 -5.62
C MET A 1 -14.94 9.75 -4.70
N ASN A 2 -14.09 10.76 -4.65
CA ASN A 2 -12.85 10.71 -3.85
C ASN A 2 -13.17 10.99 -2.38
N ASN A 3 -12.76 10.08 -1.49
CA ASN A 3 -12.99 10.25 -0.06
C ASN A 3 -11.78 10.88 0.64
N ASN A 4 -10.98 11.61 -0.11
CA ASN A 4 -9.78 12.29 0.39
C ASN A 4 -8.71 11.32 0.90
N ASN A 5 -8.69 10.12 0.38
CA ASN A 5 -7.63 9.17 0.69
C ASN A 5 -6.40 9.45 -0.16
N ILE A 6 -5.25 9.04 0.32
CA ILE A 6 -3.99 9.12 -0.42
C ILE A 6 -3.50 7.70 -0.59
N ILE A 7 -3.38 7.26 -1.83
CA ILE A 7 -3.00 5.88 -2.14
C ILE A 7 -1.55 5.87 -2.60
N LEU A 8 -0.68 5.26 -1.81
CA LEU A 8 0.74 5.20 -2.15
C LEU A 8 1.03 3.89 -2.89
N ILE A 9 1.53 4.01 -4.09
CA ILE A 9 1.96 2.87 -4.89
C ILE A 9 3.44 3.03 -5.22
N GLY A 10 4.09 1.97 -5.63
CA GLY A 10 5.49 2.04 -6.01
C GLY A 10 6.18 0.71 -5.78
N MET A 11 7.47 0.70 -6.06
CA MET A 11 8.25 -0.53 -5.99
C MET A 11 8.47 -0.99 -4.56
N PRO A 12 8.64 -2.31 -4.35
CA PRO A 12 9.02 -2.83 -3.03
C PRO A 12 10.31 -2.15 -2.58
N GLY A 13 10.37 -1.82 -1.30
CA GLY A 13 11.57 -1.19 -0.75
C GLY A 13 11.70 0.29 -1.03
N SER A 14 10.66 0.92 -1.59
CA SER A 14 10.71 2.36 -1.86
C SER A 14 10.39 3.21 -0.63
N GLY A 15 10.08 2.57 0.50
CA GLY A 15 9.78 3.31 1.72
C GLY A 15 8.32 3.75 1.84
N LYS A 16 7.42 3.14 1.10
CA LYS A 16 6.00 3.51 1.11
C LYS A 16 5.38 3.50 2.50
N SER A 17 5.64 2.45 3.26
CA SER A 17 5.05 2.34 4.60
C SER A 17 5.57 3.41 5.53
N THR A 18 6.88 3.66 5.50
CA THR A 18 7.49 4.69 6.33
C THR A 18 6.95 6.07 5.96
N LEU A 19 6.96 6.37 4.68
CA LEU A 19 6.45 7.65 4.20
C LEU A 19 4.97 7.80 4.52
N GLY A 20 4.21 6.72 4.36
CA GLY A 20 2.78 6.74 4.64
C GLY A 20 2.46 7.07 6.09
N VAL A 21 3.19 6.45 7.01
CA VAL A 21 3.00 6.72 8.43
C VAL A 21 3.31 8.18 8.76
N LEU A 22 4.40 8.71 8.21
CA LEU A 22 4.76 10.10 8.44
C LEU A 22 3.73 11.05 7.86
N LEU A 23 3.28 10.77 6.64
CA LEU A 23 2.28 11.60 5.99
C LEU A 23 0.97 11.60 6.76
N ALA A 24 0.54 10.45 7.24
CA ALA A 24 -0.68 10.35 8.03
C ALA A 24 -0.55 11.14 9.32
N LYS A 25 0.60 11.04 9.97
CA LYS A 25 0.84 11.75 11.21
C LYS A 25 0.75 13.26 11.02
N TYR A 26 1.38 13.77 9.97
CA TYR A 26 1.40 15.22 9.75
C TYR A 26 0.06 15.76 9.26
N SER A 27 -0.69 14.97 8.51
CA SER A 27 -1.96 15.43 7.96
C SER A 27 -3.15 15.18 8.87
N GLY A 28 -2.94 14.40 9.93
CA GLY A 28 -4.05 14.00 10.79
C GLY A 28 -4.91 12.90 10.19
N TYR A 29 -4.39 12.23 9.17
CA TYR A 29 -5.09 11.13 8.52
C TYR A 29 -4.85 9.82 9.25
N SER A 30 -5.71 8.84 9.00
CA SER A 30 -5.46 7.47 9.44
C SER A 30 -4.44 6.83 8.50
N PHE A 31 -3.89 5.69 8.89
CA PHE A 31 -2.96 4.94 8.05
C PHE A 31 -3.42 3.50 7.93
N VAL A 32 -3.37 2.97 6.72
CA VAL A 32 -3.70 1.58 6.43
C VAL A 32 -2.59 0.98 5.56
N ASP A 33 -2.15 -0.22 5.92
CA ASP A 33 -1.18 -0.97 5.13
C ASP A 33 -1.91 -2.19 4.58
N LEU A 34 -2.07 -2.25 3.26
CA LEU A 34 -2.82 -3.34 2.63
C LEU A 34 -2.15 -4.70 2.82
N ASP A 35 -0.84 -4.74 2.92
CA ASP A 35 -0.14 -6.00 3.18
C ASP A 35 -0.52 -6.57 4.54
N LEU A 36 -0.70 -5.70 5.53
CA LEU A 36 -1.15 -6.13 6.85
C LEU A 36 -2.59 -6.64 6.81
N ILE A 37 -3.43 -6.02 5.99
CA ILE A 37 -4.80 -6.50 5.81
C ILE A 37 -4.80 -7.89 5.21
N ILE A 38 -3.97 -8.12 4.21
CA ILE A 38 -3.86 -9.44 3.59
C ILE A 38 -3.41 -10.47 4.62
N THR A 39 -2.42 -10.12 5.42
CA THR A 39 -1.92 -11.02 6.46
C THR A 39 -3.00 -11.36 7.48
N LYS A 40 -3.76 -10.38 7.90
CA LYS A 40 -4.84 -10.61 8.85
C LYS A 40 -5.97 -11.44 8.25
N LYS A 41 -6.30 -11.17 7.01
CA LYS A 41 -7.40 -11.86 6.33
C LYS A 41 -7.08 -13.33 6.09
N THR A 42 -5.85 -13.63 5.73
CA THR A 42 -5.44 -14.99 5.39
C THR A 42 -4.85 -15.76 6.57
N GLY A 43 -4.42 -15.06 7.60
CA GLY A 43 -3.72 -15.68 8.72
C GLY A 43 -2.30 -16.09 8.37
N LYS A 44 -1.78 -15.68 7.23
CA LYS A 44 -0.45 -16.05 6.75
C LYS A 44 0.36 -14.83 6.39
N LYS A 45 1.67 -14.91 6.58
CA LYS A 45 2.58 -13.88 6.08
C LYS A 45 2.62 -13.94 4.56
N LEU A 46 2.91 -12.81 3.93
CA LEU A 46 2.91 -12.71 2.46
C LEU A 46 3.79 -13.76 1.82
N GLN A 47 5.00 -13.95 2.33
CA GLN A 47 5.92 -14.91 1.75
C GLN A 47 5.34 -16.32 1.80
N LYS A 48 4.62 -16.65 2.87
CA LYS A 48 4.02 -17.97 3.00
C LYS A 48 2.90 -18.18 1.99
N ILE A 49 2.13 -17.13 1.71
CA ILE A 49 1.11 -17.20 0.67
C ILE A 49 1.76 -17.49 -0.68
N LEU A 50 2.83 -16.77 -0.97
CA LEU A 50 3.55 -16.96 -2.24
C LEU A 50 4.13 -18.37 -2.35
N ASP A 51 4.69 -18.88 -1.25
CA ASP A 51 5.33 -20.19 -1.26
C ASP A 51 4.33 -21.35 -1.36
N GLN A 52 3.20 -21.22 -0.66
CA GLN A 52 2.22 -22.29 -0.58
C GLN A 52 1.14 -22.22 -1.65
N ASP A 53 0.66 -21.04 -1.94
CA ASP A 53 -0.50 -20.85 -2.82
C ASP A 53 -0.12 -20.28 -4.18
N GLY A 54 1.08 -19.74 -4.32
CA GLY A 54 1.57 -19.24 -5.59
C GLY A 54 1.25 -17.76 -5.80
N TYR A 55 1.93 -17.21 -6.81
CA TYR A 55 1.83 -15.79 -7.12
C TYR A 55 0.43 -15.39 -7.59
N ASP A 56 -0.19 -16.24 -8.42
CA ASP A 56 -1.53 -15.93 -8.95
C ASP A 56 -2.55 -15.85 -7.82
N ALA A 57 -2.46 -16.73 -6.85
CA ALA A 57 -3.37 -16.71 -5.71
C ALA A 57 -3.16 -15.45 -4.89
N PHE A 58 -1.90 -15.06 -4.70
CA PHE A 58 -1.59 -13.83 -3.99
C PHE A 58 -2.19 -12.61 -4.71
N LEU A 59 -2.05 -12.55 -6.03
CA LEU A 59 -2.60 -11.43 -6.79
C LEU A 59 -4.12 -11.35 -6.68
N LYS A 60 -4.80 -12.48 -6.63
CA LYS A 60 -6.25 -12.49 -6.47
C LYS A 60 -6.65 -11.93 -5.11
N ILE A 61 -5.93 -12.32 -4.07
CA ILE A 61 -6.19 -11.82 -2.72
C ILE A 61 -5.95 -10.32 -2.66
N GLU A 62 -4.84 -9.88 -3.22
CA GLU A 62 -4.48 -8.47 -3.25
C GLU A 62 -5.51 -7.64 -3.99
N ASN A 63 -5.96 -8.14 -5.14
CA ASN A 63 -6.99 -7.47 -5.92
C ASN A 63 -8.29 -7.36 -5.15
N GLN A 64 -8.68 -8.42 -4.45
CA GLN A 64 -9.90 -8.43 -3.66
C GLN A 64 -9.82 -7.44 -2.50
N VAL A 65 -8.69 -7.42 -1.80
CA VAL A 65 -8.48 -6.49 -0.71
C VAL A 65 -8.56 -5.06 -1.21
N GLY A 66 -7.94 -4.77 -2.36
CA GLY A 66 -8.00 -3.44 -2.95
C GLY A 66 -9.41 -3.03 -3.32
N LYS A 67 -10.18 -3.97 -3.88
CA LYS A 67 -11.55 -3.68 -4.31
C LYS A 67 -12.48 -3.42 -3.12
N GLU A 68 -12.22 -4.06 -2.00
CA GLU A 68 -13.10 -3.99 -0.83
C GLU A 68 -12.75 -2.87 0.13
N LEU A 69 -11.64 -2.20 -0.09
CA LEU A 69 -11.21 -1.16 0.82
C LEU A 69 -12.21 -0.02 0.88
N ASP A 70 -12.61 0.35 2.10
CA ASP A 70 -13.56 1.42 2.32
C ASP A 70 -13.04 2.28 3.48
N CYS A 71 -12.63 3.48 3.17
CA CYS A 71 -12.08 4.39 4.17
C CYS A 71 -12.16 5.81 3.67
N GLU A 72 -11.91 6.76 4.56
CA GLU A 72 -11.83 8.16 4.18
C GLU A 72 -10.73 8.84 5.00
N LYS A 73 -10.13 9.88 4.46
CA LYS A 73 -9.03 10.61 5.08
C LYS A 73 -7.97 9.66 5.60
N THR A 74 -7.58 8.74 4.77
CA THR A 74 -6.64 7.69 5.13
C THR A 74 -5.49 7.65 4.12
N VAL A 75 -4.28 7.47 4.63
CA VAL A 75 -3.12 7.19 3.80
C VAL A 75 -3.04 5.67 3.68
N VAL A 76 -3.08 5.18 2.46
CA VAL A 76 -3.09 3.74 2.18
C VAL A 76 -1.78 3.35 1.51
N ALA A 77 -0.99 2.52 2.17
CA ALA A 77 0.22 1.98 1.58
C ALA A 77 -0.13 0.65 0.92
N THR A 78 0.21 0.51 -0.35
CA THR A 78 -0.07 -0.72 -1.09
C THR A 78 1.18 -1.57 -1.23
N GLY A 79 0.99 -2.84 -1.57
CA GLY A 79 2.12 -3.70 -1.88
C GLY A 79 2.70 -3.38 -3.25
N GLY A 80 3.89 -3.89 -3.51
CA GLY A 80 4.59 -3.60 -4.77
C GLY A 80 3.87 -4.09 -6.01
N SER A 81 3.04 -5.09 -5.90
CA SER A 81 2.33 -5.67 -7.05
C SER A 81 0.90 -5.17 -7.21
N MET A 82 0.45 -4.23 -6.36
CA MET A 82 -0.93 -3.75 -6.46
C MET A 82 -1.24 -3.15 -7.84
N VAL A 83 -0.25 -2.54 -8.47
CA VAL A 83 -0.45 -1.94 -9.80
C VAL A 83 -0.85 -2.97 -10.85
N LEU A 84 -0.62 -4.25 -10.60
CA LEU A 84 -1.01 -5.32 -11.50
C LEU A 84 -2.47 -5.74 -11.30
N SER A 85 -3.11 -5.25 -10.27
CA SER A 85 -4.49 -5.58 -9.94
C SER A 85 -5.42 -4.53 -10.54
N ALA A 86 -5.90 -4.79 -11.75
CA ALA A 86 -6.66 -3.79 -12.49
C ALA A 86 -7.91 -3.31 -11.74
N GLU A 87 -8.69 -4.24 -11.22
CA GLU A 87 -9.92 -3.87 -10.51
C GLU A 87 -9.63 -3.20 -9.18
N GLY A 88 -8.61 -3.70 -8.47
CA GLY A 88 -8.19 -3.09 -7.21
C GLY A 88 -7.73 -1.67 -7.44
N MET A 89 -6.90 -1.45 -8.45
CA MET A 89 -6.41 -0.10 -8.77
C MET A 89 -7.55 0.81 -9.20
N GLU A 90 -8.49 0.30 -9.97
CA GLU A 90 -9.62 1.12 -10.40
C GLU A 90 -10.41 1.62 -9.19
N HIS A 91 -10.67 0.74 -8.24
CA HIS A 91 -11.38 1.12 -7.02
C HIS A 91 -10.56 2.14 -6.21
N LEU A 92 -9.27 1.90 -6.05
CA LEU A 92 -8.43 2.81 -5.28
C LEU A 92 -8.39 4.21 -5.90
N LYS A 93 -8.39 4.28 -7.22
CA LYS A 93 -8.44 5.58 -7.90
C LYS A 93 -9.75 6.31 -7.65
N LYS A 94 -10.83 5.58 -7.44
CA LYS A 94 -12.13 6.19 -7.15
C LYS A 94 -12.19 6.76 -5.75
N ILE A 95 -11.52 6.13 -4.79
CA ILE A 95 -11.64 6.54 -3.41
C ILE A 95 -10.52 7.49 -2.95
N GLY A 96 -9.51 7.71 -3.78
CA GLY A 96 -8.40 8.56 -3.35
C GLY A 96 -7.53 9.02 -4.50
N THR A 97 -6.52 9.78 -4.13
CA THR A 97 -5.51 10.26 -5.07
C THR A 97 -4.34 9.29 -5.04
N VAL A 98 -3.96 8.77 -6.20
CA VAL A 98 -2.86 7.82 -6.30
C VAL A 98 -1.55 8.58 -6.44
N VAL A 99 -0.60 8.26 -5.57
CA VAL A 99 0.73 8.87 -5.58
C VAL A 99 1.76 7.77 -5.78
N TYR A 100 2.57 7.91 -6.80
CA TYR A 100 3.60 6.93 -7.11
C TYR A 100 4.89 7.29 -6.40
N ILE A 101 5.40 6.38 -5.60
CA ILE A 101 6.63 6.56 -4.87
C ILE A 101 7.75 5.87 -5.64
N ASN A 102 8.68 6.66 -6.14
CA ASN A 102 9.78 6.15 -6.93
C ASN A 102 11.10 6.66 -6.37
N VAL A 103 11.34 6.32 -5.11
CA VAL A 103 12.56 6.72 -4.42
C VAL A 103 13.37 5.47 -4.11
N PRO A 104 14.62 5.39 -4.56
CA PRO A 104 15.48 4.26 -4.23
C PRO A 104 15.65 4.11 -2.73
N VAL A 105 15.77 2.89 -2.26
CA VAL A 105 15.95 2.61 -0.84
C VAL A 105 17.15 3.37 -0.29
N SER A 106 18.23 3.47 -1.06
CA SER A 106 19.43 4.17 -0.62
C SER A 106 19.15 5.64 -0.34
N TYR A 107 18.33 6.29 -1.16
CA TYR A 107 17.98 7.68 -0.93
C TYR A 107 17.09 7.82 0.30
N THR A 108 16.13 6.94 0.46
CA THR A 108 15.28 6.94 1.63
C THR A 108 16.12 6.82 2.89
N HIS A 109 17.08 5.93 2.85
CA HIS A 109 17.96 5.70 3.97
C HIS A 109 18.82 6.91 4.29
N LEU A 110 19.33 7.57 3.27
CA LEU A 110 20.19 8.72 3.45
C LEU A 110 19.45 9.94 3.97
N THR A 111 18.22 10.14 3.52
CA THR A 111 17.51 11.36 3.87
C THR A 111 16.89 11.33 5.24
N LEU A 112 16.48 10.17 5.72
CA LEU A 112 15.79 10.09 6.99
C LEU A 112 16.65 10.46 8.19
N PRO A 113 17.87 9.94 8.32
CA PRO A 113 18.58 10.11 9.58
C PRO A 113 19.19 11.48 9.76
N THR A 114 19.54 12.16 8.72
CA THR A 114 20.36 13.33 8.86
C THR A 114 19.65 14.62 8.61
N LYS A 115 18.64 14.57 7.87
CA LYS A 115 18.05 15.81 7.46
C LYS A 115 16.94 16.20 8.29
N ALA A 116 16.91 15.57 9.26
CA ALA A 116 15.91 16.08 10.12
C ALA A 116 15.05 16.97 9.36
#